data_740218948ce1ec4fd9f82feadf9b29f6
#
_entry.id   740218948ce1ec4fd9f82feadf9b29f6
#
_cell.length_a   1.000
_cell.length_b   1.000
_cell.length_c   1.000
_cell.angle_alpha   90.00
_cell.angle_beta   90.00
_cell.angle_gamma   90.00
#
_symmetry.space_group_name_H-M   'P 1'
#
loop_
_entity.id
_entity.type
_entity.pdbx_description
1 polymer ?
#
loop_
_entity_poly.entity_id
_entity_poly.type
_entity_poly.pdbx_seq_one_letter_code
_entity_poly.pdbx_strand_id
1 'polypeptide(L)'
;MVTRSDDLGRKTVYDLLPQWAFDDGWMPVGRLDLESKGLLLFTTNGKIGHLLTKPGNCKKVYEIWVRGHVTDEHITMALNGVESIHGILKALSVEKIGMGGAKTKLRVQIDEGKNRHIRRLFGAMKDPKFGTPLKVLNLTRVSIGNFNLDIESGKWRYLLVEEEKILLEKL
;
A
#
# COMPACT_ATOMS: atom_id res chain seq x y z
N MET A 1 2.38 3.93 13.55
CA MET A 1 1.35 5.00 13.64
C MET A 1 0.08 4.48 13.00
N VAL A 2 -1.09 4.72 13.58
CA VAL A 2 -2.40 4.28 13.05
C VAL A 2 -2.97 5.33 12.11
N THR A 3 -3.77 4.92 11.11
CA THR A 3 -4.23 5.87 10.09
C THR A 3 -5.27 6.87 10.62
N ARG A 4 -6.22 6.48 11.44
CA ARG A 4 -7.30 7.41 11.82
C ARG A 4 -7.61 7.43 13.31
N SER A 5 -8.07 6.34 13.88
CA SER A 5 -8.47 6.24 15.27
C SER A 5 -7.83 5.04 15.94
N ASP A 6 -7.59 5.14 17.22
CA ASP A 6 -7.01 4.07 17.99
C ASP A 6 -7.50 4.07 19.42
N ASP A 7 -8.26 3.05 19.78
CA ASP A 7 -8.80 2.87 21.13
C ASP A 7 -7.70 2.58 22.17
N LEU A 8 -6.48 2.31 21.72
CA LEU A 8 -5.30 2.06 22.57
C LEU A 8 -4.43 3.30 22.77
N GLY A 9 -4.87 4.47 22.33
CA GLY A 9 -4.13 5.73 22.50
C GLY A 9 -2.83 5.85 21.72
N ARG A 10 -2.64 5.05 20.66
CA ARG A 10 -1.45 5.14 19.80
C ARG A 10 -1.53 6.35 18.89
N LYS A 11 -0.38 6.97 18.59
CA LYS A 11 -0.29 8.08 17.64
C LYS A 11 -0.94 7.75 16.31
N THR A 12 -1.76 8.66 15.80
CA THR A 12 -2.41 8.59 14.50
C THR A 12 -1.65 9.40 13.46
N VAL A 13 -2.05 9.34 12.20
CA VAL A 13 -1.46 10.16 11.14
C VAL A 13 -1.75 11.66 11.35
N TYR A 14 -2.81 12.01 12.08
CA TYR A 14 -3.14 13.41 12.41
C TYR A 14 -2.11 14.05 13.33
N ASP A 15 -1.37 13.27 14.13
CA ASP A 15 -0.26 13.78 14.94
C ASP A 15 0.92 14.32 14.10
N LEU A 16 0.93 14.05 12.80
CA LEU A 16 1.90 14.59 11.83
C LEU A 16 1.38 15.81 11.07
N LEU A 17 0.11 16.14 11.24
CA LEU A 17 -0.57 17.22 10.53
C LEU A 17 -0.84 18.38 11.48
N PRO A 18 -0.99 19.60 10.97
CA PRO A 18 -1.51 20.71 11.77
C PRO A 18 -2.92 20.42 12.29
N GLN A 19 -3.27 20.99 13.45
CA GLN A 19 -4.57 20.76 14.09
C GLN A 19 -5.75 21.08 13.18
N TRP A 20 -5.65 22.13 12.35
CA TRP A 20 -6.71 22.49 11.39
C TRP A 20 -7.07 21.35 10.43
N ALA A 21 -6.15 20.44 10.12
CA ALA A 21 -6.45 19.32 9.22
C ALA A 21 -7.50 18.37 9.82
N PHE A 22 -7.53 18.24 11.13
CA PHE A 22 -8.58 17.49 11.83
C PHE A 22 -9.86 18.33 11.95
N ASP A 23 -9.74 19.60 12.35
CA ASP A 23 -10.85 20.52 12.60
C ASP A 23 -11.64 20.83 11.31
N ASP A 24 -10.95 20.98 10.18
CA ASP A 24 -11.54 21.20 8.85
C ASP A 24 -12.05 19.91 8.17
N GLY A 25 -11.98 18.78 8.85
CA GLY A 25 -12.55 17.51 8.39
C GLY A 25 -11.78 16.83 7.26
N TRP A 26 -10.45 17.05 7.16
CA TRP A 26 -9.61 16.30 6.25
C TRP A 26 -9.55 14.82 6.63
N MET A 27 -9.88 13.95 5.69
CA MET A 27 -9.95 12.52 5.91
C MET A 27 -8.89 11.79 5.08
N PRO A 28 -8.22 10.76 5.67
CA PRO A 28 -7.31 9.93 4.90
C PRO A 28 -8.06 9.11 3.84
N VAL A 29 -7.50 9.06 2.64
CA VAL A 29 -7.99 8.27 1.53
C VAL A 29 -7.46 6.84 1.67
N GLY A 30 -8.27 5.98 2.24
CA GLY A 30 -7.90 4.61 2.56
C GLY A 30 -7.03 4.53 3.83
N ARG A 31 -6.30 3.43 3.92
CA ARG A 31 -5.52 3.09 5.12
C ARG A 31 -4.13 2.58 4.76
N LEU A 32 -3.22 2.71 5.70
CA LEU A 32 -1.98 1.95 5.78
C LEU A 32 -2.00 1.11 7.05
N ASP A 33 -1.51 -0.12 6.98
CA ASP A 33 -1.29 -0.93 8.18
C ASP A 33 -0.24 -0.27 9.09
N LEU A 34 -0.28 -0.54 10.39
CA LEU A 34 0.64 0.01 11.38
C LEU A 34 2.14 -0.14 10.99
N GLU A 35 2.47 -1.26 10.37
CA GLU A 35 3.83 -1.61 9.93
C GLU A 35 4.13 -1.16 8.49
N SER A 36 3.23 -0.39 7.86
CA SER A 36 3.37 0.08 6.48
C SER A 36 3.70 1.57 6.46
N LYS A 37 4.34 2.01 5.38
CA LYS A 37 4.79 3.39 5.17
C LYS A 37 4.33 3.90 3.80
N GLY A 38 4.62 5.17 3.52
CA GLY A 38 4.51 5.75 2.19
C GLY A 38 3.32 6.66 2.02
N LEU A 39 2.93 6.83 0.77
CA LEU A 39 1.94 7.81 0.33
C LEU A 39 0.57 7.59 0.98
N LEU A 40 0.07 8.61 1.63
CA LEU A 40 -1.29 8.68 2.14
C LEU A 40 -1.89 10.01 1.71
N LEU A 41 -2.97 9.96 0.95
CA LEU A 41 -3.69 11.15 0.52
C LEU A 41 -4.76 11.50 1.56
N PHE A 42 -5.09 12.79 1.63
CA PHE A 42 -6.17 13.32 2.44
C PHE A 42 -7.09 14.16 1.56
N THR A 43 -8.37 14.19 1.90
CA THR A 43 -9.38 15.02 1.22
C THR A 43 -10.49 15.40 2.17
N THR A 44 -11.11 16.54 1.94
CA THR A 44 -12.39 16.94 2.55
C THR A 44 -13.58 16.45 1.72
N ASN A 45 -13.35 16.00 0.49
CA ASN A 45 -14.38 15.50 -0.41
C ASN A 45 -14.54 13.97 -0.30
N GLY A 46 -15.58 13.54 0.41
CA GLY A 46 -15.87 12.11 0.61
C GLY A 46 -16.12 11.33 -0.70
N LYS A 47 -16.62 11.99 -1.76
CA LYS A 47 -16.83 11.33 -3.07
C LYS A 47 -15.50 10.98 -3.72
N ILE A 48 -14.52 11.90 -3.71
CA ILE A 48 -13.16 11.64 -4.18
C ILE A 48 -12.52 10.52 -3.37
N GLY A 49 -12.61 10.60 -2.03
CA GLY A 49 -12.09 9.55 -1.15
C GLY A 49 -12.67 8.17 -1.47
N HIS A 50 -13.97 8.10 -1.73
CA HIS A 50 -14.65 6.86 -2.13
C HIS A 50 -14.15 6.34 -3.50
N LEU A 51 -14.07 7.19 -4.50
CA LEU A 51 -13.60 6.82 -5.84
C LEU A 51 -12.17 6.24 -5.80
N LEU A 52 -11.26 6.88 -5.07
CA LEU A 52 -9.87 6.44 -4.94
C LEU A 52 -9.70 5.13 -4.14
N THR A 53 -10.65 4.80 -3.27
CA THR A 53 -10.60 3.60 -2.43
C THR A 53 -11.40 2.43 -2.96
N LYS A 54 -12.35 2.68 -3.87
CA LYS A 54 -13.20 1.64 -4.47
C LYS A 54 -12.32 0.59 -5.17
N PRO A 55 -12.53 -0.71 -4.90
CA PRO A 55 -11.81 -1.78 -5.58
C PRO A 55 -11.94 -1.68 -7.11
N GLY A 56 -10.83 -1.89 -7.82
CA GLY A 56 -10.76 -1.82 -9.28
C GLY A 56 -10.60 -0.42 -9.87
N ASN A 57 -10.93 0.65 -9.13
CA ASN A 57 -10.89 2.00 -9.67
C ASN A 57 -9.46 2.59 -9.71
N CYS A 58 -8.69 2.37 -8.67
CA CYS A 58 -7.42 3.05 -8.50
C CYS A 58 -6.31 2.08 -8.13
N LYS A 59 -5.32 1.98 -9.00
CA LYS A 59 -4.13 1.15 -8.79
C LYS A 59 -3.25 1.77 -7.71
N LYS A 60 -2.59 0.91 -6.93
CA LYS A 60 -1.65 1.30 -5.89
C LYS A 60 -0.37 0.50 -6.07
N VAL A 61 0.77 1.18 -6.07
CA VAL A 61 2.08 0.55 -6.22
C VAL A 61 2.82 0.57 -4.90
N TYR A 62 3.40 -0.56 -4.57
CA TYR A 62 4.17 -0.75 -3.35
C TYR A 62 5.57 -1.25 -3.66
N GLU A 63 6.57 -0.72 -2.97
CA GLU A 63 7.88 -1.35 -2.86
C GLU A 63 7.97 -2.12 -1.55
N ILE A 64 8.38 -3.38 -1.66
CA ILE A 64 8.43 -4.29 -0.51
C ILE A 64 9.78 -5.02 -0.44
N TRP A 65 10.22 -5.32 0.78
CA TRP A 65 11.25 -6.31 1.03
C TRP A 65 10.60 -7.58 1.56
N VAL A 66 10.86 -8.68 0.88
CA VAL A 66 10.40 -10.01 1.27
C VAL A 66 11.60 -10.81 1.77
N ARG A 67 11.52 -11.37 2.98
CA ARG A 67 12.46 -12.38 3.46
C ARG A 67 12.11 -13.70 2.79
N GLY A 68 13.12 -14.28 2.14
CA GLY A 68 13.03 -15.47 1.32
C GLY A 68 13.34 -15.20 -0.15
N HIS A 69 13.51 -16.29 -0.90
CA HIS A 69 13.83 -16.26 -2.32
C HIS A 69 12.53 -16.26 -3.14
N VAL A 70 12.16 -15.11 -3.67
CA VAL A 70 11.00 -15.01 -4.56
C VAL A 70 11.41 -15.47 -5.96
N THR A 71 10.82 -16.57 -6.41
CA THR A 71 11.03 -17.16 -7.75
C THR A 71 10.00 -16.62 -8.75
N ASP A 72 10.18 -16.94 -10.04
CA ASP A 72 9.21 -16.57 -11.07
C ASP A 72 7.89 -17.34 -10.93
N GLU A 73 7.94 -18.54 -10.35
CA GLU A 73 6.74 -19.28 -9.96
C GLU A 73 5.91 -18.52 -8.91
N HIS A 74 6.54 -17.95 -7.89
CA HIS A 74 5.85 -17.09 -6.90
C HIS A 74 5.22 -15.87 -7.55
N ILE A 75 5.88 -15.26 -8.53
CA ILE A 75 5.32 -14.14 -9.30
C ILE A 75 4.08 -14.59 -10.07
N THR A 76 4.17 -15.73 -10.76
CA THR A 76 3.04 -16.32 -11.49
C THR A 76 1.87 -16.63 -10.55
N MET A 77 2.12 -17.21 -9.38
CA MET A 77 1.09 -17.46 -8.36
C MET A 77 0.45 -16.15 -7.88
N ALA A 78 1.26 -15.11 -7.64
CA ALA A 78 0.76 -13.81 -7.20
C ALA A 78 -0.14 -13.13 -8.24
N LEU A 79 0.14 -13.32 -9.53
CA LEU A 79 -0.67 -12.78 -10.64
C LEU A 79 -1.96 -13.57 -10.86
N ASN A 80 -1.91 -14.90 -10.76
CA ASN A 80 -3.07 -15.78 -10.95
C ASN A 80 -4.02 -15.73 -9.75
N GLY A 81 -3.50 -15.44 -8.56
CA GLY A 81 -4.24 -15.39 -7.31
C GLY A 81 -3.94 -16.55 -6.37
N VAL A 82 -3.91 -16.23 -5.10
CA VAL A 82 -3.67 -17.19 -4.01
C VAL A 82 -4.87 -17.17 -3.07
N GLU A 83 -5.37 -18.34 -2.72
CA GLU A 83 -6.47 -18.47 -1.77
C GLU A 83 -6.07 -18.02 -0.37
N SER A 84 -6.98 -17.33 0.29
CA SER A 84 -6.86 -16.91 1.68
C SER A 84 -8.20 -17.01 2.39
N ILE A 85 -8.20 -16.96 3.72
CA ILE A 85 -9.44 -16.94 4.53
C ILE A 85 -10.37 -15.73 4.20
N HIS A 86 -9.90 -14.77 3.46
CA HIS A 86 -10.65 -13.59 3.00
C HIS A 86 -10.88 -13.59 1.48
N GLY A 87 -10.87 -14.77 0.85
CA GLY A 87 -10.98 -14.96 -0.59
C GLY A 87 -9.65 -14.85 -1.32
N ILE A 88 -9.71 -14.86 -2.63
CA ILE A 88 -8.54 -14.83 -3.49
C ILE A 88 -7.83 -13.47 -3.38
N LEU A 89 -6.51 -13.53 -3.20
CA LEU A 89 -5.62 -12.38 -3.21
C LEU A 89 -4.74 -12.45 -4.45
N LYS A 90 -4.67 -11.36 -5.22
CA LYS A 90 -3.82 -11.30 -6.42
C LYS A 90 -3.17 -9.93 -6.56
N ALA A 91 -2.08 -9.90 -7.29
CA ALA A 91 -1.44 -8.67 -7.77
C ALA A 91 -1.76 -8.44 -9.25
N LEU A 92 -1.75 -7.18 -9.70
CA LEU A 92 -1.82 -6.82 -11.11
C LEU A 92 -0.45 -6.94 -11.79
N SER A 93 0.60 -6.61 -11.06
CA SER A 93 1.98 -6.83 -11.50
C SER A 93 2.91 -7.07 -10.31
N VAL A 94 3.96 -7.83 -10.54
CA VAL A 94 5.06 -8.05 -9.59
C VAL A 94 6.37 -8.02 -10.36
N GLU A 95 7.27 -7.14 -9.97
CA GLU A 95 8.59 -6.96 -10.56
C GLU A 95 9.67 -7.14 -9.49
N LYS A 96 10.72 -7.92 -9.79
CA LYS A 96 11.93 -7.98 -8.95
C LYS A 96 12.80 -6.77 -9.26
N ILE A 97 13.00 -5.90 -8.26
CA ILE A 97 13.78 -4.66 -8.41
C ILE A 97 15.08 -4.66 -7.60
N GLY A 98 15.37 -5.76 -6.91
CA GLY A 98 16.63 -5.91 -6.18
C GLY A 98 16.68 -7.17 -5.33
N MET A 99 17.90 -7.48 -4.89
CA MET A 99 18.19 -8.58 -3.97
C MET A 99 19.19 -8.12 -2.91
N GLY A 100 19.11 -8.68 -1.71
CA GLY A 100 20.05 -8.39 -0.63
C GLY A 100 20.10 -9.54 0.36
N GLY A 101 21.12 -10.40 0.25
CA GLY A 101 21.23 -11.64 1.06
C GLY A 101 20.02 -12.55 0.81
N ALA A 102 19.39 -13.02 1.89
CA ALA A 102 18.18 -13.85 1.82
C ALA A 102 16.88 -13.02 1.70
N LYS A 103 16.94 -11.88 1.01
CA LYS A 103 15.78 -10.98 0.82
C LYS A 103 15.66 -10.59 -0.66
N THR A 104 14.42 -10.48 -1.12
CA THR A 104 14.09 -10.01 -2.46
C THR A 104 13.33 -8.69 -2.36
N LYS A 105 13.73 -7.67 -3.12
CA LYS A 105 12.99 -6.40 -3.25
C LYS A 105 12.06 -6.50 -4.45
N LEU A 106 10.79 -6.20 -4.22
CA LEU A 106 9.76 -6.27 -5.24
C LEU A 106 9.04 -4.92 -5.36
N ARG A 107 8.58 -4.62 -6.57
CA ARG A 107 7.54 -3.63 -6.85
C ARG A 107 6.25 -4.39 -7.17
N VAL A 108 5.19 -4.11 -6.42
CA VAL A 108 3.91 -4.81 -6.50
C VAL A 108 2.80 -3.82 -6.76
N GLN A 109 1.96 -4.08 -7.77
CA GLN A 109 0.79 -3.29 -8.09
C GLN A 109 -0.49 -4.07 -7.74
N ILE A 110 -1.42 -3.41 -7.06
CA ILE A 110 -2.76 -3.92 -6.76
C ILE A 110 -3.81 -2.84 -7.04
N ASP A 111 -5.05 -3.20 -7.31
CA ASP A 111 -6.19 -2.29 -7.46
C ASP A 111 -7.23 -2.43 -6.36
N GLU A 112 -7.09 -3.42 -5.50
CA GLU A 112 -7.90 -3.59 -4.30
C GLU A 112 -7.03 -3.52 -3.03
N GLY A 113 -7.65 -3.21 -1.90
CA GLY A 113 -6.94 -3.02 -0.62
C GLY A 113 -7.53 -3.88 0.49
N LYS A 114 -7.63 -5.20 0.30
CA LYS A 114 -8.03 -6.12 1.38
C LYS A 114 -7.08 -5.98 2.57
N ASN A 115 -7.58 -6.22 3.77
CA ASN A 115 -6.75 -6.15 4.98
C ASN A 115 -5.46 -6.96 4.82
N ARG A 116 -4.30 -6.31 5.01
CA ARG A 116 -2.96 -6.89 4.89
C ARG A 116 -2.72 -7.67 3.58
N HIS A 117 -3.33 -7.21 2.47
CA HIS A 117 -3.40 -7.90 1.18
C HIS A 117 -2.04 -8.47 0.74
N ILE A 118 -1.05 -7.60 0.53
CA ILE A 118 0.28 -7.99 0.04
C ILE A 118 1.00 -8.90 1.04
N ARG A 119 0.86 -8.65 2.35
CA ARG A 119 1.49 -9.48 3.39
C ARG A 119 0.92 -10.89 3.42
N ARG A 120 -0.39 -11.03 3.21
CA ARG A 120 -1.05 -12.34 3.13
C ARG A 120 -0.75 -13.05 1.81
N LEU A 121 -0.76 -12.31 0.70
CA LEU A 121 -0.45 -12.85 -0.62
C LEU A 121 0.90 -13.57 -0.62
N PHE A 122 1.97 -12.88 -0.18
CA PHE A 122 3.29 -13.50 -0.11
C PHE A 122 3.42 -14.50 1.04
N GLY A 123 2.77 -14.26 2.16
CA GLY A 123 2.80 -15.15 3.33
C GLY A 123 2.15 -16.53 3.09
N ALA A 124 1.30 -16.66 2.07
CA ALA A 124 0.72 -17.95 1.67
C ALA A 124 1.69 -18.82 0.82
N MET A 125 2.80 -18.25 0.37
CA MET A 125 3.82 -18.92 -0.41
C MET A 125 5.02 -19.31 0.47
N LYS A 126 5.75 -20.36 0.10
CA LYS A 126 6.89 -20.87 0.87
C LYS A 126 8.20 -20.63 0.11
N ASP A 127 9.24 -20.22 0.83
CA ASP A 127 10.61 -20.19 0.30
C ASP A 127 11.03 -21.60 -0.15
N PRO A 128 11.48 -21.77 -1.41
CA PRO A 128 11.81 -23.10 -1.93
C PRO A 128 13.04 -23.72 -1.27
N LYS A 129 13.92 -22.88 -0.69
CA LYS A 129 15.15 -23.36 -0.04
C LYS A 129 14.90 -23.78 1.41
N PHE A 130 14.04 -23.05 2.14
CA PHE A 130 13.84 -23.25 3.56
C PHE A 130 12.48 -23.82 3.95
N GLY A 131 11.52 -23.88 3.01
CA GLY A 131 10.16 -24.35 3.26
C GLY A 131 9.34 -23.45 4.18
N THR A 132 9.89 -22.32 4.62
CA THR A 132 9.21 -21.36 5.50
C THR A 132 8.36 -20.37 4.69
N PRO A 133 7.26 -19.84 5.24
CA PRO A 133 6.48 -18.82 4.57
C PRO A 133 7.32 -17.59 4.21
N LEU A 134 7.10 -17.05 3.02
CA LEU A 134 7.67 -15.75 2.64
C LEU A 134 7.13 -14.67 3.57
N LYS A 135 8.00 -13.77 4.03
CA LYS A 135 7.63 -12.72 4.99
C LYS A 135 7.92 -11.33 4.45
N VAL A 136 6.89 -10.52 4.25
CA VAL A 136 7.03 -9.11 3.92
C VAL A 136 7.54 -8.36 5.16
N LEU A 137 8.77 -7.84 5.08
CA LEU A 137 9.45 -7.11 6.16
C LEU A 137 9.04 -5.63 6.13
N ASN A 138 9.32 -4.95 5.02
CA ASN A 138 8.98 -3.56 4.81
C ASN A 138 7.96 -3.45 3.68
N LEU A 139 7.03 -2.53 3.81
CA LEU A 139 6.02 -2.24 2.80
C LEU A 139 5.83 -0.73 2.73
N THR A 140 6.17 -0.16 1.58
CA THR A 140 6.05 1.28 1.32
C THR A 140 5.16 1.50 0.10
N ARG A 141 4.05 2.21 0.27
CA ARG A 141 3.22 2.63 -0.86
C ARG A 141 3.87 3.81 -1.57
N VAL A 142 4.28 3.61 -2.81
CA VAL A 142 5.02 4.60 -3.59
C VAL A 142 4.15 5.32 -4.61
N SER A 143 2.97 4.79 -4.97
CA SER A 143 2.02 5.52 -5.80
C SER A 143 0.56 5.16 -5.53
N ILE A 144 -0.34 6.09 -5.88
CA ILE A 144 -1.79 5.92 -5.94
C ILE A 144 -2.24 6.48 -7.29
N GLY A 145 -2.87 5.65 -8.13
CA GLY A 145 -3.14 6.00 -9.53
C GLY A 145 -1.86 6.37 -10.26
N ASN A 146 -1.86 7.50 -10.91
CA ASN A 146 -0.71 8.05 -11.62
C ASN A 146 0.14 9.00 -10.75
N PHE A 147 -0.24 9.22 -9.48
CA PHE A 147 0.48 10.10 -8.57
C PHE A 147 1.53 9.33 -7.77
N ASN A 148 2.78 9.80 -7.80
CA ASN A 148 3.91 9.19 -7.13
C ASN A 148 4.29 9.93 -5.84
N LEU A 149 4.82 9.20 -4.87
CA LEU A 149 5.38 9.75 -3.63
C LEU A 149 6.64 10.56 -3.94
N ASP A 150 6.65 11.82 -3.54
CA ASP A 150 7.73 12.78 -3.79
C ASP A 150 8.16 13.59 -2.55
N ILE A 151 7.64 13.22 -1.37
CA ILE A 151 7.98 13.85 -0.10
C ILE A 151 8.58 12.85 0.88
N GLU A 152 9.35 13.35 1.83
CA GLU A 152 9.96 12.56 2.90
C GLU A 152 8.92 12.03 3.89
N SER A 153 9.30 10.96 4.60
CA SER A 153 8.46 10.39 5.66
C SER A 153 8.18 11.41 6.78
N GLY A 154 6.91 11.52 7.15
CA GLY A 154 6.46 12.47 8.18
C GLY A 154 6.22 13.89 7.69
N LYS A 155 6.46 14.16 6.42
CA LYS A 155 6.13 15.45 5.79
C LYS A 155 4.79 15.39 5.09
N TRP A 156 4.20 16.56 4.89
CA TRP A 156 2.96 16.73 4.13
C TRP A 156 3.05 17.99 3.26
N ARG A 157 2.27 18.04 2.20
CA ARG A 157 2.04 19.19 1.35
C ARG A 157 0.68 19.11 0.69
N TYR A 158 0.19 20.19 0.17
CA TYR A 158 -0.95 20.18 -0.74
C TYR A 158 -0.54 19.62 -2.11
N LEU A 159 -1.50 19.00 -2.80
CA LEU A 159 -1.36 18.69 -4.22
C LEU A 159 -1.47 20.00 -5.03
N LEU A 160 -0.72 20.07 -6.11
CA LEU A 160 -0.92 21.08 -7.14
C LEU A 160 -2.17 20.74 -7.95
N VAL A 161 -2.76 21.73 -8.61
CA VAL A 161 -3.98 21.56 -9.43
C VAL A 161 -3.74 20.52 -10.55
N GLU A 162 -2.55 20.52 -11.15
CA GLU A 162 -2.15 19.58 -12.19
C GLU A 162 -2.02 18.14 -11.64
N GLU A 163 -1.50 18.00 -10.42
CA GLU A 163 -1.37 16.69 -9.75
C GLU A 163 -2.73 16.11 -9.39
N GLU A 164 -3.66 16.95 -8.95
CA GLU A 164 -5.04 16.55 -8.69
C GLU A 164 -5.72 16.07 -9.97
N LYS A 165 -5.55 16.77 -11.09
CA LYS A 165 -6.04 16.32 -12.40
C LYS A 165 -5.47 14.97 -12.78
N ILE A 166 -4.14 14.78 -12.69
CA ILE A 166 -3.46 13.51 -12.99
C ILE A 166 -4.01 12.37 -12.13
N LEU A 167 -4.27 12.64 -10.84
CA LEU A 167 -4.82 11.65 -9.92
C LEU A 167 -6.25 11.23 -10.30
N LEU A 168 -7.07 12.16 -10.78
CA LEU A 168 -8.50 11.95 -11.06
C LEU A 168 -8.79 11.56 -12.53
N GLU A 169 -7.82 11.68 -13.43
CA GLU A 169 -7.98 11.56 -14.88
C GLU A 169 -8.49 10.19 -15.37
N LYS A 170 -8.46 9.15 -14.55
CA LYS A 170 -8.85 7.77 -14.89
C LYS A 170 -9.75 7.11 -13.85
N LEU A 171 -10.48 7.92 -13.07
CA LEU A 171 -11.40 7.43 -12.04
C LEU A 171 -12.84 7.36 -12.52
#